data_a2d87ca3e9fd0dfd5e3f13e2adb2ac94
#
_entry.id   a2d87ca3e9fd0dfd5e3f13e2adb2ac94
#
_cell.length_a   1.000
_cell.length_b   1.000
_cell.length_c   1.000
_cell.angle_alpha   90.00
_cell.angle_beta   90.00
_cell.angle_gamma   90.00
#
_symmetry.space_group_name_H-M   'P 1'
#
loop_
_entity.id
_entity.type
_entity.pdbx_description
1 polymer ?
#
loop_
_entity_poly.entity_id
_entity_poly.type
_entity_poly.pdbx_seq_one_letter_code
_entity_poly.pdbx_strand_id
1 'polypeptide(L)'
;AARLGIKVLISTLPRGTSGRIEQEGDQFVIRINRHEAKHRQRFTLAHEIAHYLLHRDKIVASGGWSENVLLRSGQPQNIEYEANRLASDLVIPSNLLANATTEIEGPITSETIKSFARRFGVSEAAMEIKFQMM
;
A
#
# COMPACT_ATOMS: atom_id res chain seq x y z
N ALA A 1 0.78 -10.76 -6.16
CA ALA A 1 0.47 -11.64 -5.01
C ALA A 1 0.47 -13.12 -5.43
N ALA A 2 -0.15 -13.45 -6.55
CA ALA A 2 -0.20 -14.83 -7.01
C ALA A 2 1.20 -15.42 -7.25
N ARG A 3 2.12 -14.64 -7.79
CA ARG A 3 3.50 -15.07 -8.02
C ARG A 3 4.27 -15.32 -6.73
N LEU A 4 3.86 -14.69 -5.63
CA LEU A 4 4.48 -14.87 -4.33
C LEU A 4 3.82 -16.00 -3.53
N GLY A 5 2.77 -16.64 -4.07
CA GLY A 5 2.03 -17.66 -3.36
C GLY A 5 1.13 -17.10 -2.27
N ILE A 6 0.74 -15.84 -2.37
CA ILE A 6 -0.13 -15.18 -1.40
C ILE A 6 -1.56 -15.18 -1.93
N LYS A 7 -2.49 -15.64 -1.09
CA LYS A 7 -3.92 -15.58 -1.39
C LYS A 7 -4.46 -14.23 -0.95
N VAL A 8 -5.20 -13.56 -1.84
CA VAL A 8 -5.82 -12.26 -1.55
C VAL A 8 -7.33 -12.41 -1.54
N LEU A 9 -7.96 -11.96 -0.47
CA LEU A 9 -9.41 -12.01 -0.28
C LEU A 9 -9.94 -10.61 0.03
N ILE A 10 -11.02 -10.22 -0.66
CA ILE A 10 -11.76 -9.02 -0.31
C ILE A 10 -12.81 -9.46 0.72
N SER A 11 -12.76 -8.88 1.90
CA SER A 11 -13.54 -9.35 3.05
C SER A 11 -14.18 -8.19 3.80
N THR A 12 -15.21 -8.49 4.57
CA THR A 12 -15.74 -7.54 5.53
C THR A 12 -14.90 -7.63 6.80
N LEU A 13 -14.11 -6.60 7.07
CA LEU A 13 -13.25 -6.53 8.25
C LEU A 13 -13.87 -5.57 9.28
N PRO A 14 -13.47 -5.68 10.55
CA PRO A 14 -13.94 -4.76 11.57
C PRO A 14 -13.69 -3.31 11.18
N ARG A 15 -14.59 -2.43 11.61
CA ARG A 15 -14.45 -0.99 11.36
C ARG A 15 -13.12 -0.50 11.91
N GLY A 16 -12.38 0.27 11.11
CA GLY A 16 -11.06 0.74 11.45
C GLY A 16 -9.93 -0.17 11.02
N THR A 17 -10.24 -1.35 10.48
CA THR A 17 -9.23 -2.27 9.95
C THR A 17 -9.24 -2.18 8.43
N SER A 18 -8.13 -1.74 7.85
CA SER A 18 -7.97 -1.64 6.38
C SER A 18 -7.60 -2.98 5.78
N GLY A 19 -6.70 -3.70 6.43
CA GLY A 19 -6.22 -4.98 5.94
C GLY A 19 -5.66 -5.84 7.06
N ARG A 20 -5.46 -7.10 6.71
CA ARG A 20 -4.92 -8.10 7.62
C ARG A 20 -4.04 -9.05 6.82
N ILE A 21 -2.89 -9.40 7.36
CA ILE A 21 -2.04 -10.47 6.83
C ILE A 21 -1.87 -11.54 7.88
N GLU A 22 -2.04 -12.79 7.46
CA GLU A 22 -1.94 -13.93 8.37
C GLU A 22 -1.38 -15.14 7.62
N GLN A 23 -0.84 -16.08 8.39
CA GLN A 23 -0.38 -17.35 7.86
C GLN A 23 -1.43 -18.42 8.17
N GLU A 24 -1.89 -19.12 7.13
CA GLU A 24 -2.80 -20.25 7.25
C GLU A 24 -2.10 -21.49 6.68
N GLY A 25 -1.60 -22.36 7.55
CA GLY A 25 -0.79 -23.49 7.14
C GLY A 25 0.52 -23.01 6.52
N ASP A 26 0.78 -23.45 5.29
CA ASP A 26 1.97 -23.04 4.53
C ASP A 26 1.73 -21.82 3.65
N GLN A 27 0.54 -21.24 3.71
CA GLN A 27 0.14 -20.14 2.84
C GLN A 27 -0.09 -18.86 3.63
N PHE A 28 0.34 -17.73 3.05
CA PHE A 28 -0.01 -16.41 3.56
C PHE A 28 -1.30 -15.94 2.91
N VAL A 29 -2.16 -15.30 3.71
CA VAL A 29 -3.44 -14.77 3.25
C VAL A 29 -3.50 -13.29 3.60
N ILE A 30 -3.81 -12.46 2.61
CA ILE A 30 -4.06 -11.04 2.80
C ILE A 30 -5.57 -10.81 2.64
N ARG A 31 -6.18 -10.20 3.65
CA ARG A 31 -7.58 -9.79 3.60
C ARG A 31 -7.66 -8.28 3.49
N ILE A 32 -8.47 -7.80 2.57
CA ILE A 32 -8.63 -6.36 2.31
C ILE A 32 -10.08 -5.99 2.61
N ASN A 33 -10.28 -4.90 3.35
CA ASN A 33 -11.61 -4.46 3.72
C ASN A 33 -12.39 -3.94 2.51
N ARG A 34 -13.50 -4.61 2.18
CA ARG A 34 -14.33 -4.25 1.03
C ARG A 34 -15.01 -2.89 1.14
N HIS A 35 -15.13 -2.37 2.37
CA HIS A 35 -15.85 -1.11 2.63
C HIS A 35 -14.98 0.12 2.46
N GLU A 36 -13.72 -0.04 2.09
CA GLU A 36 -12.84 1.09 1.79
C GLU A 36 -12.84 1.40 0.30
N ALA A 37 -12.48 2.63 -0.07
CA ALA A 37 -12.39 3.05 -1.47
C ALA A 37 -11.36 2.19 -2.23
N LYS A 38 -11.57 1.99 -3.53
CA LYS A 38 -10.72 1.10 -4.34
C LYS A 38 -9.25 1.50 -4.34
N HIS A 39 -8.94 2.80 -4.42
CA HIS A 39 -7.56 3.25 -4.37
C HIS A 39 -6.90 2.94 -3.02
N ARG A 40 -7.68 2.98 -1.93
CA ARG A 40 -7.19 2.62 -0.60
C ARG A 40 -7.01 1.13 -0.46
N GLN A 41 -7.93 0.33 -1.02
CA GLN A 41 -7.78 -1.12 -1.06
C GLN A 41 -6.50 -1.52 -1.79
N ARG A 42 -6.22 -0.85 -2.90
CA ARG A 42 -5.01 -1.09 -3.69
C ARG A 42 -3.75 -0.77 -2.90
N PHE A 43 -3.73 0.36 -2.20
CA PHE A 43 -2.60 0.72 -1.34
C PHE A 43 -2.44 -0.26 -0.17
N THR A 44 -3.55 -0.66 0.44
CA THR A 44 -3.54 -1.64 1.53
C THR A 44 -2.95 -2.97 1.06
N LEU A 45 -3.33 -3.45 -0.13
CA LEU A 45 -2.74 -4.67 -0.69
C LEU A 45 -1.22 -4.52 -0.85
N ALA A 46 -0.77 -3.40 -1.40
CA ALA A 46 0.66 -3.14 -1.56
C ALA A 46 1.38 -3.06 -0.21
N HIS A 47 0.75 -2.45 0.78
CA HIS A 47 1.28 -2.34 2.15
C HIS A 47 1.46 -3.72 2.78
N GLU A 48 0.46 -4.60 2.65
CA GLU A 48 0.54 -5.95 3.20
C GLU A 48 1.57 -6.80 2.45
N ILE A 49 1.68 -6.65 1.12
CA ILE A 49 2.74 -7.30 0.35
C ILE A 49 4.11 -6.80 0.81
N ALA A 50 4.26 -5.51 1.08
CA ALA A 50 5.51 -4.95 1.60
C ALA A 50 5.89 -5.58 2.94
N HIS A 51 4.94 -5.75 3.86
CA HIS A 51 5.18 -6.47 5.11
C HIS A 51 5.62 -7.90 4.86
N TYR A 52 4.98 -8.60 3.92
CA TYR A 52 5.38 -9.96 3.57
C TYR A 52 6.83 -10.02 3.08
N LEU A 53 7.23 -9.06 2.25
CA LEU A 53 8.58 -9.02 1.69
C LEU A 53 9.64 -8.61 2.71
N LEU A 54 9.31 -7.69 3.61
CA LEU A 54 10.27 -7.09 4.53
C LEU A 54 10.22 -7.68 5.94
N HIS A 55 9.05 -8.15 6.38
CA HIS A 55 8.80 -8.48 7.78
C HIS A 55 8.20 -9.88 7.97
N ARG A 56 8.47 -10.80 7.05
CA ARG A 56 7.87 -12.15 7.08
C ARG A 56 8.07 -12.86 8.41
N ASP A 57 9.28 -12.81 8.95
CA ASP A 57 9.60 -13.51 10.21
C ASP A 57 8.76 -12.99 11.38
N LYS A 58 8.49 -11.68 11.41
CA LYS A 58 7.66 -11.07 12.44
C LYS A 58 6.20 -11.47 12.31
N ILE A 59 5.70 -11.60 11.08
CA ILE A 59 4.33 -12.07 10.82
C ILE A 59 4.18 -13.50 11.29
N VAL A 60 5.13 -14.37 10.96
CA VAL A 60 5.12 -15.78 11.37
C VAL A 60 5.14 -15.89 12.90
N ALA A 61 5.99 -15.12 13.55
CA ALA A 61 6.12 -15.14 15.01
C ALA A 61 4.82 -14.73 15.72
N SER A 62 4.05 -13.81 15.15
CA SER A 62 2.79 -13.32 15.73
C SER A 62 1.55 -14.09 15.25
N GLY A 63 1.67 -14.91 14.21
CA GLY A 63 0.54 -15.60 13.58
C GLY A 63 -0.26 -14.73 12.61
N GLY A 64 0.03 -13.45 12.55
CA GLY A 64 -0.66 -12.50 11.69
C GLY A 64 -0.92 -11.19 12.42
N TRP A 65 -1.22 -10.15 11.67
CA TRP A 65 -1.58 -8.86 12.25
C TRP A 65 -2.59 -8.10 11.39
N SER A 66 -3.37 -7.23 12.05
CA SER A 66 -4.38 -6.37 11.44
C SER A 66 -3.93 -4.92 11.54
N GLU A 67 -4.25 -4.12 10.53
CA GLU A 67 -3.78 -2.74 10.46
C GLU A 67 -4.86 -1.78 9.98
N ASN A 68 -4.80 -0.55 10.49
CA ASN A 68 -5.43 0.59 9.87
C ASN A 68 -4.35 1.36 9.12
N VAL A 69 -4.25 1.13 7.83
CA VAL A 69 -3.19 1.71 6.98
C VAL A 69 -3.29 3.24 6.95
N LEU A 70 -4.51 3.78 6.97
CA LEU A 70 -4.73 5.21 6.93
C LEU A 70 -4.19 5.92 8.17
N LEU A 71 -4.37 5.31 9.35
CA LEU A 71 -3.90 5.88 10.61
C LEU A 71 -2.50 5.41 10.97
N ARG A 72 -1.87 4.61 10.14
CA ARG A 72 -0.55 4.02 10.38
C ARG A 72 -0.48 3.29 11.71
N SER A 73 -1.59 2.62 12.09
CA SER A 73 -1.65 1.83 13.31
C SER A 73 -1.41 0.36 13.02
N GLY A 74 -0.90 -0.35 13.99
CA GLY A 74 -0.61 -1.79 13.94
C GLY A 74 0.77 -2.10 14.50
N GLN A 75 1.81 -2.02 13.70
CA GLN A 75 3.16 -2.36 14.09
C GLN A 75 3.98 -1.12 14.53
N PRO A 76 5.17 -1.30 15.14
CA PRO A 76 6.04 -0.18 15.47
C PRO A 76 6.29 0.75 14.28
N GLN A 77 6.52 2.02 14.57
CA GLN A 77 6.59 3.08 13.56
C GLN A 77 7.62 2.81 12.47
N ASN A 78 8.79 2.27 12.81
CA ASN A 78 9.83 1.98 11.83
C ASN A 78 9.38 0.88 10.85
N ILE A 79 8.66 -0.12 11.32
CA ILE A 79 8.14 -1.22 10.50
C ILE A 79 7.07 -0.69 9.55
N GLU A 80 6.17 0.16 10.06
CA GLU A 80 5.14 0.78 9.25
C GLU A 80 5.72 1.72 8.20
N TYR A 81 6.75 2.49 8.57
CA TYR A 81 7.42 3.39 7.63
C TYR A 81 8.05 2.62 6.47
N GLU A 82 8.78 1.53 6.77
CA GLU A 82 9.40 0.70 5.75
C GLU A 82 8.36 0.11 4.80
N ALA A 83 7.24 -0.40 5.35
CA ALA A 83 6.18 -0.98 4.55
C ALA A 83 5.50 0.08 3.67
N ASN A 84 5.23 1.26 4.21
CA ASN A 84 4.61 2.35 3.45
C ASN A 84 5.51 2.83 2.32
N ARG A 85 6.81 2.88 2.56
CA ARG A 85 7.77 3.30 1.53
C ARG A 85 7.79 2.32 0.36
N LEU A 86 7.88 1.03 0.65
CA LEU A 86 7.85 0.01 -0.41
C LEU A 86 6.48 -0.04 -1.09
N ALA A 87 5.39 0.06 -0.33
CA ALA A 87 4.05 0.09 -0.89
C ALA A 87 3.87 1.26 -1.86
N SER A 88 4.38 2.43 -1.50
CA SER A 88 4.35 3.60 -2.39
C SER A 88 5.06 3.32 -3.71
N ASP A 89 6.22 2.66 -3.66
CA ASP A 89 6.95 2.29 -4.88
C ASP A 89 6.22 1.24 -5.70
N LEU A 90 5.48 0.34 -5.05
CA LEU A 90 4.71 -0.69 -5.76
C LEU A 90 3.52 -0.10 -6.51
N VAL A 91 2.81 0.87 -5.93
CA VAL A 91 1.63 1.47 -6.57
C VAL A 91 2.00 2.66 -7.47
N ILE A 92 3.09 3.35 -7.17
CA ILE A 92 3.59 4.48 -7.97
C ILE A 92 5.09 4.27 -8.19
N PRO A 93 5.47 3.41 -9.15
CA PRO A 93 6.89 3.17 -9.42
C PRO A 93 7.61 4.48 -9.77
N SER A 94 8.71 4.77 -9.07
CA SER A 94 9.43 6.04 -9.20
C SER A 94 9.90 6.32 -10.62
N ASN A 95 10.38 5.30 -11.34
CA ASN A 95 10.82 5.45 -12.72
C ASN A 95 9.68 5.82 -13.67
N LEU A 96 8.49 5.25 -13.46
CA LEU A 96 7.33 5.57 -14.29
C LEU A 96 6.83 6.98 -14.00
N LEU A 97 6.85 7.39 -12.73
CA LEU A 97 6.45 8.75 -12.37
C LEU A 97 7.45 9.76 -12.90
N ALA A 98 8.75 9.49 -12.79
CA ALA A 98 9.78 10.37 -13.33
C ALA A 98 9.62 10.55 -14.85
N ASN A 99 9.37 9.46 -15.58
CA ASN A 99 9.13 9.53 -17.02
C ASN A 99 7.87 10.35 -17.36
N ALA A 100 6.81 10.19 -16.57
CA ALA A 100 5.57 10.95 -16.78
C ALA A 100 5.78 12.45 -16.52
N THR A 101 6.62 12.82 -15.55
CA THR A 101 6.89 14.25 -15.26
C THR A 101 7.72 14.94 -16.33
N THR A 102 8.47 14.20 -17.14
CA THR A 102 9.22 14.81 -18.25
C THR A 102 8.31 15.44 -19.30
N GLU A 103 7.06 15.02 -19.35
CA GLU A 103 6.06 15.55 -20.29
C GLU A 103 5.44 16.87 -19.81
N ILE A 104 5.75 17.30 -18.60
CA ILE A 104 5.14 18.47 -17.97
C ILE A 104 6.07 19.66 -18.12
N GLU A 105 5.50 20.77 -18.63
CA GLU A 105 6.18 22.05 -18.67
C GLU A 105 5.72 22.90 -17.49
N GLY A 106 6.69 23.43 -16.74
CA GLY A 106 6.41 24.27 -15.60
C GLY A 106 6.32 23.54 -14.26
N PRO A 107 5.88 24.25 -13.21
CA PRO A 107 5.86 23.68 -11.85
C PRO A 107 4.77 22.63 -11.68
N ILE A 108 4.97 21.75 -10.70
CA ILE A 108 3.96 20.77 -10.29
C ILE A 108 2.87 21.51 -9.51
N THR A 109 1.66 21.49 -10.04
CA THR A 109 0.50 22.15 -9.43
C THR A 109 -0.45 21.12 -8.81
N SER A 110 -1.46 21.60 -8.08
CA SER A 110 -2.50 20.72 -7.56
C SER A 110 -3.26 19.99 -8.68
N GLU A 111 -3.43 20.63 -9.83
CA GLU A 111 -4.06 19.99 -10.99
C GLU A 111 -3.21 18.84 -11.54
N THR A 112 -1.89 19.02 -11.55
CA THR A 112 -0.94 17.99 -11.95
C THR A 112 -1.07 16.78 -11.02
N ILE A 113 -1.11 17.02 -9.71
CA ILE A 113 -1.24 15.96 -8.70
C ILE A 113 -2.55 15.21 -8.90
N LYS A 114 -3.67 15.90 -9.12
CA LYS A 114 -4.97 15.26 -9.37
C LYS A 114 -4.95 14.39 -10.61
N SER A 115 -4.35 14.89 -11.69
CA SER A 115 -4.23 14.15 -12.95
C SER A 115 -3.42 12.85 -12.77
N PHE A 116 -2.28 12.96 -12.12
CA PHE A 116 -1.42 11.80 -11.87
C PHE A 116 -2.05 10.82 -10.89
N ALA A 117 -2.75 11.30 -9.86
CA ALA A 117 -3.45 10.43 -8.93
C ALA A 117 -4.45 9.54 -9.67
N ARG A 118 -5.21 10.09 -10.60
CA ARG A 118 -6.12 9.32 -11.45
C ARG A 118 -5.37 8.34 -12.35
N ARG A 119 -4.29 8.80 -12.98
CA ARG A 119 -3.50 7.99 -13.91
C ARG A 119 -2.89 6.77 -13.23
N PHE A 120 -2.39 6.93 -12.00
CA PHE A 120 -1.77 5.85 -11.24
C PHE A 120 -2.75 5.10 -10.34
N GLY A 121 -4.00 5.54 -10.25
CA GLY A 121 -5.03 4.85 -9.46
C GLY A 121 -4.80 4.95 -7.96
N VAL A 122 -4.36 6.12 -7.48
CA VAL A 122 -4.10 6.38 -6.06
C VAL A 122 -4.84 7.66 -5.63
N SER A 123 -4.85 7.94 -4.31
CA SER A 123 -5.42 9.18 -3.79
C SER A 123 -4.51 10.37 -4.12
N GLU A 124 -5.09 11.57 -4.11
CA GLU A 124 -4.32 12.80 -4.28
C GLU A 124 -3.27 12.95 -3.17
N ALA A 125 -3.64 12.60 -1.94
CA ALA A 125 -2.73 12.66 -0.80
C ALA A 125 -1.53 11.72 -0.99
N ALA A 126 -1.76 10.50 -1.46
CA ALA A 126 -0.69 9.54 -1.73
C ALA A 126 0.24 10.05 -2.84
N MET A 127 -0.32 10.64 -3.89
CA MET A 127 0.49 11.20 -4.99
C MET A 127 1.33 12.37 -4.51
N GLU A 128 0.75 13.27 -3.71
CA GLU A 128 1.49 14.40 -3.15
C GLU A 128 2.65 13.95 -2.29
N ILE A 129 2.43 12.97 -1.42
CA ILE A 129 3.48 12.39 -0.59
C ILE A 129 4.58 11.78 -1.48
N LYS A 130 4.21 11.08 -2.54
CA LYS A 130 5.18 10.48 -3.45
C LYS A 130 6.08 11.54 -4.10
N PHE A 131 5.51 12.67 -4.53
CA PHE A 131 6.30 13.76 -5.08
C PHE A 131 7.29 14.33 -4.05
N GLN A 132 6.88 14.39 -2.79
CA GLN A 132 7.77 14.87 -1.71
C GLN A 132 8.91 13.90 -1.42
N MET A 133 8.72 12.61 -1.71
CA MET A 133 9.72 11.55 -1.49
C MET A 133 10.74 11.43 -2.63
N MET A 134 10.48 12.04 -3.75
CA MET A 134 11.33 11.97 -4.94
C MET A 134 12.52 12.91 -4.85
#